data_a58004c24f8ad26714bcca07abcc677d
#
_entry.id   a58004c24f8ad26714bcca07abcc677d
#
_cell.length_a   1.000
_cell.length_b   1.000
_cell.length_c   1.000
_cell.angle_alpha   90.00
_cell.angle_beta   90.00
_cell.angle_gamma   90.00
#
_symmetry.space_group_name_H-M   'P 1'
#
loop_
_entity.id
_entity.type
_entity.pdbx_description
1 polymer ?
#
loop_
_entity_poly.entity_id
_entity_poly.type
_entity_poly.pdbx_seq_one_letter_code
_entity_poly.pdbx_strand_id
1 'polypeptide(L)'
;MNTDSDLPNDELYAEQNSNISEMSEGAFSVNNNKALTNDEKAFSNENQNIKHNPQTHGDKNEKALTFEGLFSAVYLVITQTVIFTSIALYFGLNEVWLGLAASFPMAFQVFQIFAPALIERIPKRKYLLMFFNSGRFLWLLLLPFLFSSNRSPKVFVLIFALSQIFAAFSGNIWLSIVSDTIKPERRGKYLGLRNFFVSLATLVSFYLFSLIVDNVKRPYNYMLVIIVAMVASLFSVVSLKPLEEKRARTTGSLNDLRLVTKDKNFMRLCKAYFVWNFVILIASPFFAYHQLNNIELPVTYISYSSIAASLLSMIFYTLWGRLSDEFGHKSVLIVGMSIVSITPAVWILMNERDWILAMILDAILSGVGWAAVNLAFVTLPLEAASSNSPMYFAVFSALGGLGGTIGSILGGFVAQFFNSFDFHIGTFHIYGLQILFLIESVLRYMTIPLFARVSSKKYVSPATMFTNVISVLSGRHAMRINEENRTDLIIGRKRIDRWW
;
A
#
# COMPACT_ATOMS: atom_id res chain seq x y z
N MET A 1 64.25 -33.81 12.46
CA MET A 1 64.83 -32.83 13.38
C MET A 1 63.79 -31.71 13.48
N ASN A 2 63.13 -31.81 14.57
CA ASN A 2 62.77 -30.79 15.57
C ASN A 2 61.94 -29.63 15.04
N THR A 3 60.81 -29.45 15.54
CA THR A 3 60.05 -29.45 16.82
C THR A 3 59.33 -28.11 16.93
N ASP A 4 58.02 -28.18 17.12
CA ASP A 4 57.20 -27.48 18.11
C ASP A 4 57.18 -25.93 18.06
N SER A 5 56.06 -25.26 18.17
CA SER A 5 55.03 -25.42 19.19
C SER A 5 53.80 -24.62 18.88
N ASP A 6 52.67 -25.24 19.08
CA ASP A 6 51.36 -24.63 19.32
C ASP A 6 51.35 -23.86 20.65
N LEU A 7 50.72 -22.68 20.69
CA LEU A 7 50.06 -22.14 21.91
C LEU A 7 48.87 -21.25 21.51
N PRO A 8 47.77 -21.25 22.26
CA PRO A 8 46.49 -20.76 21.80
C PRO A 8 46.27 -19.27 22.08
N ASN A 9 45.54 -18.65 21.15
CA ASN A 9 45.19 -17.21 21.11
C ASN A 9 44.13 -16.77 22.13
N ASP A 10 43.77 -17.57 23.13
CA ASP A 10 42.65 -17.25 24.03
C ASP A 10 43.01 -16.42 25.28
N GLU A 11 44.30 -16.29 25.63
CA GLU A 11 44.69 -15.48 26.79
C GLU A 11 44.91 -13.98 26.49
N LEU A 12 45.11 -13.61 25.22
CA LEU A 12 45.34 -12.21 24.84
C LEU A 12 44.05 -11.35 24.80
N TYR A 13 42.87 -11.99 24.74
CA TYR A 13 41.60 -11.30 24.76
C TYR A 13 41.00 -11.09 26.16
N ALA A 14 41.48 -11.80 27.17
CA ALA A 14 41.04 -11.66 28.54
C ALA A 14 41.70 -10.47 29.27
N GLU A 15 42.97 -10.17 28.96
CA GLU A 15 43.69 -9.06 29.57
C GLU A 15 43.34 -7.66 29.02
N GLN A 16 42.82 -7.57 27.79
CA GLN A 16 42.38 -6.29 27.22
C GLN A 16 41.01 -5.84 27.75
N ASN A 17 40.15 -6.74 28.22
CA ASN A 17 38.84 -6.38 28.74
C ASN A 17 38.81 -6.03 30.23
N SER A 18 39.86 -6.43 31.01
CA SER A 18 39.96 -6.04 32.43
C SER A 18 40.51 -4.62 32.62
N ASN A 19 41.31 -4.12 31.69
CA ASN A 19 41.87 -2.77 31.74
C ASN A 19 40.92 -1.65 31.29
N ILE A 20 39.79 -1.99 30.65
CA ILE A 20 38.79 -1.01 30.22
C ILE A 20 37.75 -0.77 31.33
N SER A 21 37.53 -1.70 32.26
CA SER A 21 36.59 -1.54 33.37
C SER A 21 37.16 -0.75 34.56
N GLU A 22 38.47 -0.73 34.75
CA GLU A 22 39.10 0.04 35.84
C GLU A 22 39.39 1.51 35.47
N MET A 23 39.41 1.87 34.20
CA MET A 23 39.59 3.28 33.77
C MET A 23 38.28 4.13 33.74
N SER A 24 37.11 3.55 33.97
CA SER A 24 35.86 4.29 33.97
C SER A 24 35.34 4.73 35.36
N GLU A 25 35.95 4.30 36.46
CA GLU A 25 35.52 4.68 37.83
C GLU A 25 36.41 5.73 38.51
N GLY A 26 37.52 6.13 37.89
CA GLY A 26 38.56 6.97 38.53
C GLY A 26 38.57 8.46 38.19
N ALA A 27 37.68 8.96 37.36
CA ALA A 27 37.71 10.36 36.93
C ALA A 27 36.32 10.99 36.89
N PHE A 28 35.81 11.43 38.03
CA PHE A 28 34.93 12.60 38.12
C PHE A 28 34.48 12.83 39.59
N SER A 29 35.44 13.20 40.45
CA SER A 29 35.12 13.97 41.66
C SER A 29 35.94 15.24 41.65
N VAL A 30 35.50 16.24 40.90
CA VAL A 30 35.95 17.62 41.10
C VAL A 30 34.74 18.42 41.54
N ASN A 31 34.80 18.78 42.79
CA ASN A 31 33.95 19.68 43.52
C ASN A 31 33.90 21.06 42.80
N ASN A 32 32.82 21.38 42.15
CA ASN A 32 32.53 22.74 41.67
C ASN A 32 31.20 23.18 42.24
N ASN A 33 31.25 23.69 43.47
CA ASN A 33 30.25 24.62 44.03
C ASN A 33 30.32 25.97 43.28
N LYS A 34 29.75 26.04 42.05
CA LYS A 34 29.34 27.29 41.45
C LYS A 34 27.83 27.40 41.64
N ALA A 35 27.42 28.44 42.36
CA ALA A 35 26.03 28.80 42.50
C ALA A 35 25.43 29.03 41.11
N LEU A 36 24.48 28.17 40.72
CA LEU A 36 23.69 28.33 39.50
C LEU A 36 23.01 29.67 39.49
N THR A 37 23.07 30.42 38.40
CA THR A 37 22.36 31.69 38.20
C THR A 37 20.86 31.46 38.25
N ASN A 38 20.10 32.51 38.60
CA ASN A 38 18.64 32.43 38.72
C ASN A 38 17.96 31.92 37.42
N ASP A 39 18.58 32.15 36.26
CA ASP A 39 18.10 31.66 34.97
C ASP A 39 18.30 30.17 34.79
N GLU A 40 19.40 29.59 35.30
CA GLU A 40 19.63 28.13 35.26
C GLU A 40 18.72 27.39 36.25
N LYS A 41 18.33 28.03 37.37
CA LYS A 41 17.34 27.50 38.31
C LYS A 41 15.92 27.57 37.74
N ALA A 42 15.58 28.59 36.98
CA ALA A 42 14.33 28.68 36.25
C ALA A 42 14.22 27.62 35.18
N PHE A 43 15.31 27.36 34.43
CA PHE A 43 15.38 26.30 33.41
C PHE A 43 15.32 24.87 34.01
N SER A 44 15.91 24.67 35.20
CA SER A 44 15.86 23.36 35.88
C SER A 44 14.48 23.10 36.51
N ASN A 45 13.81 24.12 37.02
CA ASN A 45 12.47 24.01 37.59
C ASN A 45 11.37 23.90 36.50
N GLU A 46 11.57 24.48 35.34
CA GLU A 46 10.69 24.27 34.16
C GLU A 46 10.81 22.83 33.64
N ASN A 47 12.02 22.24 33.65
CA ASN A 47 12.25 20.85 33.31
C ASN A 47 11.78 19.84 34.38
N GLN A 48 11.69 20.21 35.64
CA GLN A 48 11.18 19.33 36.71
C GLN A 48 9.64 19.30 36.79
N ASN A 49 8.94 20.33 36.31
CA ASN A 49 7.48 20.34 36.24
C ASN A 49 6.91 19.61 35.01
N ILE A 50 7.76 19.19 34.05
CA ILE A 50 7.36 18.32 32.93
C ILE A 50 7.74 16.87 33.25
N LYS A 51 7.31 16.33 34.39
CA LYS A 51 7.15 14.89 34.57
C LYS A 51 5.87 14.45 33.85
N HIS A 52 5.80 14.70 32.55
CA HIS A 52 4.80 14.06 31.70
C HIS A 52 5.26 12.60 31.50
N ASN A 53 4.43 11.67 32.01
CA ASN A 53 4.68 10.24 31.88
C ASN A 53 4.78 9.87 30.40
N PRO A 54 5.96 9.45 29.86
CA PRO A 54 6.17 9.23 28.42
C PRO A 54 5.29 8.12 27.84
N GLN A 55 4.67 7.29 28.68
CA GLN A 55 3.76 6.24 28.26
C GLN A 55 2.38 6.80 27.88
N THR A 56 1.87 7.82 28.61
CA THR A 56 0.56 8.41 28.34
C THR A 56 0.51 9.24 27.05
N HIS A 57 1.63 9.87 26.65
CA HIS A 57 1.73 10.62 25.40
C HIS A 57 1.78 9.73 24.17
N GLY A 58 2.51 8.59 24.24
CA GLY A 58 2.55 7.61 23.15
C GLY A 58 1.15 7.08 22.85
N ASP A 59 0.40 6.71 23.85
CA ASP A 59 -0.94 6.15 23.70
C ASP A 59 -1.97 7.17 23.16
N LYS A 60 -1.86 8.47 23.52
CA LYS A 60 -2.71 9.53 22.97
C LYS A 60 -2.47 9.75 21.48
N ASN A 61 -1.23 9.78 21.05
CA ASN A 61 -0.85 9.95 19.66
C ASN A 61 -1.26 8.75 18.80
N GLU A 62 -1.05 7.53 19.31
CA GLU A 62 -1.50 6.30 18.64
C GLU A 62 -3.01 6.31 18.43
N LYS A 63 -3.79 6.70 19.43
CA LYS A 63 -5.25 6.84 19.33
C LYS A 63 -5.64 7.91 18.32
N ALA A 64 -5.06 9.11 18.38
CA ALA A 64 -5.37 10.20 17.47
C ALA A 64 -5.15 9.79 15.99
N LEU A 65 -4.00 9.16 15.68
CA LEU A 65 -3.67 8.70 14.35
C LEU A 65 -4.52 7.49 13.90
N THR A 66 -4.99 6.66 14.85
CA THR A 66 -5.91 5.57 14.55
C THR A 66 -7.30 6.07 14.21
N PHE A 67 -7.86 7.01 15.00
CA PHE A 67 -9.15 7.62 14.71
C PHE A 67 -9.12 8.44 13.42
N GLU A 68 -8.02 9.17 13.16
CA GLU A 68 -7.81 9.84 11.87
C GLU A 68 -7.95 8.84 10.72
N GLY A 69 -7.26 7.70 10.79
CA GLY A 69 -7.31 6.67 9.77
C GLY A 69 -8.70 6.04 9.61
N LEU A 70 -9.39 5.77 10.73
CA LEU A 70 -10.71 5.17 10.75
C LEU A 70 -11.75 6.05 10.04
N PHE A 71 -11.77 7.36 10.34
CA PHE A 71 -12.65 8.30 9.66
C PHE A 71 -12.21 8.62 8.23
N SER A 72 -10.90 8.60 7.94
CA SER A 72 -10.38 8.73 6.57
C SER A 72 -10.83 7.58 5.67
N ALA A 73 -10.99 6.37 6.21
CA ALA A 73 -11.43 5.19 5.47
C ALA A 73 -12.79 5.42 4.79
N VAL A 74 -13.71 6.12 5.46
CA VAL A 74 -15.02 6.46 4.90
C VAL A 74 -14.89 7.32 3.64
N TYR A 75 -13.99 8.30 3.64
CA TYR A 75 -13.69 9.11 2.47
C TYR A 75 -13.03 8.30 1.35
N LEU A 76 -12.14 7.37 1.70
CA LEU A 76 -11.45 6.54 0.68
C LEU A 76 -12.44 5.69 -0.11
N VAL A 77 -13.57 5.29 0.47
CA VAL A 77 -14.61 4.54 -0.24
C VAL A 77 -15.14 5.31 -1.45
N ILE A 78 -15.40 6.62 -1.33
CA ILE A 78 -15.90 7.42 -2.45
C ILE A 78 -14.85 7.76 -3.51
N THR A 79 -13.57 7.50 -3.24
CA THR A 79 -12.47 7.85 -4.15
C THR A 79 -11.71 6.64 -4.71
N GLN A 80 -11.84 5.45 -4.10
CA GLN A 80 -11.02 4.29 -4.45
C GLN A 80 -11.84 3.02 -4.74
N THR A 81 -13.17 3.07 -4.65
CA THR A 81 -14.02 1.92 -4.92
C THR A 81 -14.92 2.17 -6.13
N VAL A 82 -15.77 1.20 -6.46
CA VAL A 82 -16.78 1.33 -7.51
C VAL A 82 -17.74 2.53 -7.28
N ILE A 83 -17.86 3.02 -6.04
CA ILE A 83 -18.64 4.23 -5.73
C ILE A 83 -18.09 5.44 -6.49
N PHE A 84 -16.74 5.56 -6.59
CA PHE A 84 -16.11 6.59 -7.43
C PHE A 84 -16.60 6.51 -8.88
N THR A 85 -16.54 5.33 -9.47
CA THR A 85 -16.96 5.11 -10.86
C THR A 85 -18.46 5.41 -11.04
N SER A 86 -19.29 5.01 -10.06
CA SER A 86 -20.73 5.30 -10.08
C SER A 86 -21.03 6.81 -10.08
N ILE A 87 -20.34 7.59 -9.24
CA ILE A 87 -20.47 9.05 -9.21
C ILE A 87 -19.92 9.65 -10.52
N ALA A 88 -18.77 9.16 -11.00
CA ALA A 88 -18.15 9.63 -12.24
C ALA A 88 -19.06 9.43 -13.45
N LEU A 89 -19.67 8.27 -13.58
CA LEU A 89 -20.67 7.98 -14.65
C LEU A 89 -21.89 8.91 -14.55
N TYR A 90 -22.34 9.21 -13.34
CA TYR A 90 -23.45 10.15 -13.13
C TYR A 90 -23.11 11.58 -13.61
N PHE A 91 -21.83 11.98 -13.53
CA PHE A 91 -21.31 13.23 -14.11
C PHE A 91 -21.02 13.13 -15.61
N GLY A 92 -21.31 11.99 -16.25
CA GLY A 92 -21.13 11.77 -17.69
C GLY A 92 -19.69 11.50 -18.11
N LEU A 93 -18.84 10.96 -17.23
CA LEU A 93 -17.51 10.54 -17.63
C LEU A 93 -17.59 9.32 -18.55
N ASN A 94 -16.97 9.45 -19.71
CA ASN A 94 -16.70 8.32 -20.60
C ASN A 94 -15.37 7.65 -20.23
N GLU A 95 -14.96 6.65 -21.00
CA GLU A 95 -13.76 5.86 -20.74
C GLU A 95 -12.48 6.72 -20.67
N VAL A 96 -12.35 7.71 -21.58
CA VAL A 96 -11.17 8.60 -21.61
C VAL A 96 -11.10 9.46 -20.37
N TRP A 97 -12.22 10.09 -19.96
CA TRP A 97 -12.25 10.88 -18.74
C TRP A 97 -12.05 10.04 -17.49
N LEU A 98 -12.58 8.80 -17.48
CA LEU A 98 -12.38 7.88 -16.38
C LEU A 98 -10.92 7.42 -16.28
N GLY A 99 -10.30 7.06 -17.41
CA GLY A 99 -8.87 6.71 -17.46
C GLY A 99 -7.98 7.87 -17.00
N LEU A 100 -8.29 9.11 -17.41
CA LEU A 100 -7.59 10.30 -16.94
C LEU A 100 -7.75 10.47 -15.42
N ALA A 101 -8.96 10.40 -14.89
CA ALA A 101 -9.23 10.53 -13.46
C ALA A 101 -8.52 9.43 -12.66
N ALA A 102 -8.58 8.18 -13.11
CA ALA A 102 -7.91 7.05 -12.46
C ALA A 102 -6.38 7.14 -12.46
N SER A 103 -5.78 7.97 -13.32
CA SER A 103 -4.34 8.23 -13.32
C SER A 103 -3.89 9.13 -12.15
N PHE A 104 -4.76 10.02 -11.62
CA PHE A 104 -4.37 11.07 -10.69
C PHE A 104 -3.77 10.58 -9.38
N PRO A 105 -4.28 9.53 -8.70
CA PRO A 105 -3.68 9.04 -7.46
C PRO A 105 -2.21 8.66 -7.63
N MET A 106 -1.81 8.17 -8.81
CA MET A 106 -0.43 7.82 -9.11
C MET A 106 0.37 9.00 -9.67
N ALA A 107 -0.21 9.78 -10.60
CA ALA A 107 0.45 10.93 -11.21
C ALA A 107 0.87 11.97 -10.17
N PHE A 108 -0.03 12.26 -9.23
CA PHE A 108 0.22 13.30 -8.25
C PHE A 108 1.09 12.89 -7.09
N GLN A 109 1.47 11.60 -6.97
CA GLN A 109 2.51 11.18 -6.03
C GLN A 109 3.86 11.89 -6.29
N VAL A 110 4.11 12.39 -7.50
CA VAL A 110 5.29 13.20 -7.79
C VAL A 110 5.37 14.44 -6.90
N PHE A 111 4.23 15.03 -6.50
CA PHE A 111 4.19 16.19 -5.61
C PHE A 111 4.70 15.89 -4.19
N GLN A 112 4.80 14.62 -3.80
CA GLN A 112 5.39 14.21 -2.52
C GLN A 112 6.86 14.64 -2.40
N ILE A 113 7.57 14.84 -3.50
CA ILE A 113 8.96 15.31 -3.53
C ILE A 113 9.08 16.71 -2.89
N PHE A 114 8.03 17.53 -2.96
CA PHE A 114 8.01 18.87 -2.37
C PHE A 114 7.62 18.88 -0.88
N ALA A 115 7.08 17.77 -0.36
CA ALA A 115 6.62 17.70 1.03
C ALA A 115 7.73 17.93 2.07
N PRO A 116 8.96 17.41 1.93
CA PRO A 116 10.06 17.69 2.85
C PRO A 116 10.38 19.18 2.96
N ALA A 117 10.48 19.88 1.83
CA ALA A 117 10.76 21.34 1.83
C ALA A 117 9.65 22.15 2.51
N LEU A 118 8.41 21.69 2.41
CA LEU A 118 7.28 22.30 3.10
C LEU A 118 7.29 22.03 4.61
N ILE A 119 7.67 20.80 5.01
CA ILE A 119 7.82 20.38 6.41
C ILE A 119 8.93 21.20 7.10
N GLU A 120 10.02 21.49 6.41
CA GLU A 120 11.12 22.32 6.96
C GLU A 120 10.68 23.75 7.26
N ARG A 121 9.82 24.33 6.42
CA ARG A 121 9.32 25.71 6.58
C ARG A 121 8.25 25.84 7.66
N ILE A 122 7.47 24.79 7.90
CA ILE A 122 6.35 24.81 8.85
C ILE A 122 6.67 23.83 9.99
N PRO A 123 7.08 24.36 11.18
CA PRO A 123 7.59 23.53 12.27
C PRO A 123 6.53 22.60 12.91
N LYS A 124 5.25 22.88 12.72
CA LYS A 124 4.13 22.08 13.26
C LYS A 124 3.42 21.32 12.15
N ARG A 125 3.92 20.11 11.82
CA ARG A 125 3.39 19.21 10.78
C ARG A 125 1.91 18.86 10.98
N LYS A 126 1.44 18.80 12.20
CA LYS A 126 0.04 18.53 12.53
C LYS A 126 -0.92 19.51 11.81
N TYR A 127 -0.66 20.80 11.86
CA TYR A 127 -1.51 21.79 11.18
C TYR A 127 -1.40 21.67 9.66
N LEU A 128 -0.21 21.33 9.17
CA LEU A 128 0.00 21.06 7.75
C LEU A 128 -0.79 19.82 7.30
N LEU A 129 -0.79 18.75 8.09
CA LEU A 129 -1.60 17.55 7.84
C LEU A 129 -3.10 17.86 7.87
N MET A 130 -3.56 18.62 8.86
CA MET A 130 -4.97 19.06 8.93
C MET A 130 -5.36 19.90 7.71
N PHE A 131 -4.50 20.82 7.27
CA PHE A 131 -4.72 21.62 6.07
C PHE A 131 -4.84 20.74 4.81
N PHE A 132 -3.91 19.82 4.58
CA PHE A 132 -3.98 18.96 3.40
C PHE A 132 -5.12 17.94 3.49
N ASN A 133 -5.47 17.43 4.67
CA ASN A 133 -6.67 16.61 4.84
C ASN A 133 -7.97 17.38 4.56
N SER A 134 -7.98 18.72 4.73
CA SER A 134 -9.15 19.53 4.38
C SER A 134 -9.42 19.61 2.87
N GLY A 135 -8.46 19.27 2.03
CA GLY A 135 -8.68 19.12 0.58
C GLY A 135 -9.78 18.12 0.21
N ARG A 136 -10.15 17.23 1.11
CA ARG A 136 -11.30 16.32 0.95
C ARG A 136 -12.61 17.09 0.83
N PHE A 137 -12.75 18.24 1.48
CA PHE A 137 -13.96 19.07 1.42
C PHE A 137 -14.21 19.69 0.04
N LEU A 138 -13.24 19.64 -0.88
CA LEU A 138 -13.47 20.01 -2.29
C LEU A 138 -14.61 19.21 -2.92
N TRP A 139 -14.89 17.99 -2.44
CA TRP A 139 -16.01 17.18 -2.91
C TRP A 139 -17.38 17.81 -2.63
N LEU A 140 -17.51 18.71 -1.64
CA LEU A 140 -18.74 19.48 -1.41
C LEU A 140 -19.08 20.39 -2.59
N LEU A 141 -18.07 20.81 -3.35
CA LEU A 141 -18.27 21.62 -4.56
C LEU A 141 -19.02 20.86 -5.66
N LEU A 142 -19.09 19.52 -5.59
CA LEU A 142 -19.87 18.70 -6.51
C LEU A 142 -21.38 18.75 -6.22
N LEU A 143 -21.80 19.08 -4.97
CA LEU A 143 -23.21 19.01 -4.56
C LEU A 143 -24.15 19.87 -5.41
N PRO A 144 -23.85 21.13 -5.75
CA PRO A 144 -24.71 21.92 -6.62
C PRO A 144 -24.87 21.30 -8.02
N PHE A 145 -23.81 20.66 -8.54
CA PHE A 145 -23.82 20.06 -9.87
C PHE A 145 -24.58 18.74 -9.93
N LEU A 146 -24.82 18.06 -8.79
CA LEU A 146 -25.65 16.86 -8.74
C LEU A 146 -27.09 17.14 -9.20
N PHE A 147 -27.60 18.31 -8.89
CA PHE A 147 -28.97 18.74 -9.22
C PHE A 147 -29.07 19.53 -10.53
N SER A 148 -27.92 19.88 -11.11
CA SER A 148 -27.88 20.60 -12.38
C SER A 148 -28.21 19.68 -13.55
N SER A 149 -28.92 20.21 -14.54
CA SER A 149 -29.13 19.55 -15.84
C SER A 149 -27.81 19.45 -16.64
N ASN A 150 -26.89 20.40 -16.42
CA ASN A 150 -25.60 20.46 -17.10
C ASN A 150 -24.49 19.90 -16.22
N ARG A 151 -24.47 18.58 -16.09
CA ARG A 151 -23.40 17.86 -15.38
C ARG A 151 -22.17 17.82 -16.28
N SER A 152 -21.05 18.33 -15.80
CA SER A 152 -19.83 18.46 -16.60
C SER A 152 -18.74 17.49 -16.12
N PRO A 153 -18.28 16.55 -16.97
CA PRO A 153 -17.12 15.72 -16.70
C PRO A 153 -15.87 16.53 -16.30
N LYS A 154 -15.69 17.70 -16.93
CA LYS A 154 -14.55 18.58 -16.65
C LYS A 154 -14.54 19.09 -15.21
N VAL A 155 -15.71 19.48 -14.68
CA VAL A 155 -15.85 19.95 -13.29
C VAL A 155 -15.52 18.81 -12.31
N PHE A 156 -16.06 17.62 -12.54
CA PHE A 156 -15.75 16.46 -11.70
C PHE A 156 -14.25 16.15 -11.69
N VAL A 157 -13.64 16.04 -12.88
CA VAL A 157 -12.21 15.72 -13.04
C VAL A 157 -11.32 16.79 -12.39
N LEU A 158 -11.66 18.09 -12.54
CA LEU A 158 -10.91 19.18 -11.91
C LEU A 158 -10.96 19.10 -10.37
N ILE A 159 -12.14 18.93 -9.80
CA ILE A 159 -12.33 18.83 -8.34
C ILE A 159 -11.61 17.59 -7.80
N PHE A 160 -11.70 16.46 -8.51
CA PHE A 160 -10.99 15.24 -8.13
C PHE A 160 -9.48 15.43 -8.23
N ALA A 161 -8.96 16.02 -9.30
CA ALA A 161 -7.54 16.32 -9.45
C ALA A 161 -7.00 17.17 -8.31
N LEU A 162 -7.68 18.26 -7.96
CA LEU A 162 -7.31 19.11 -6.84
C LEU A 162 -7.30 18.32 -5.52
N SER A 163 -8.32 17.51 -5.27
CA SER A 163 -8.38 16.67 -4.05
C SER A 163 -7.22 15.66 -3.97
N GLN A 164 -6.78 15.10 -5.10
CA GLN A 164 -5.65 14.16 -5.15
C GLN A 164 -4.30 14.84 -4.95
N ILE A 165 -4.12 16.09 -5.39
CA ILE A 165 -2.92 16.87 -5.06
C ILE A 165 -2.81 17.06 -3.55
N PHE A 166 -3.89 17.45 -2.87
CA PHE A 166 -3.93 17.56 -1.42
C PHE A 166 -3.62 16.22 -0.74
N ALA A 167 -4.20 15.12 -1.24
CA ALA A 167 -3.96 13.78 -0.72
C ALA A 167 -2.49 13.34 -0.83
N ALA A 168 -1.81 13.69 -1.91
CA ALA A 168 -0.39 13.39 -2.12
C ALA A 168 0.51 14.00 -1.04
N PHE A 169 0.29 15.27 -0.70
CA PHE A 169 1.00 15.93 0.39
C PHE A 169 0.64 15.33 1.76
N SER A 170 -0.66 15.08 1.99
CA SER A 170 -1.16 14.52 3.25
C SER A 170 -0.49 13.19 3.59
N GLY A 171 -0.38 12.27 2.63
CA GLY A 171 0.22 10.95 2.84
C GLY A 171 1.67 11.01 3.32
N ASN A 172 2.49 11.89 2.72
CA ASN A 172 3.89 12.05 3.09
C ASN A 172 4.06 12.68 4.48
N ILE A 173 3.27 13.74 4.78
CA ILE A 173 3.31 14.40 6.09
C ILE A 173 2.87 13.43 7.19
N TRP A 174 1.81 12.64 6.93
CA TRP A 174 1.34 11.61 7.85
C TRP A 174 2.42 10.58 8.16
N LEU A 175 3.10 10.05 7.13
CA LEU A 175 4.18 9.08 7.28
C LEU A 175 5.35 9.66 8.10
N SER A 176 5.71 10.92 7.87
CA SER A 176 6.73 11.64 8.64
C SER A 176 6.34 11.77 10.12
N ILE A 177 5.09 12.07 10.44
CA ILE A 177 4.59 12.14 11.82
C ILE A 177 4.64 10.77 12.49
N VAL A 178 4.16 9.72 11.82
CA VAL A 178 4.18 8.34 12.34
C VAL A 178 5.60 7.87 12.63
N SER A 179 6.54 8.17 11.72
CA SER A 179 7.94 7.75 11.87
C SER A 179 8.63 8.37 13.10
N ASP A 180 8.25 9.59 13.49
CA ASP A 180 8.83 10.28 14.64
C ASP A 180 8.06 10.06 15.95
N THR A 181 6.77 9.73 15.84
CA THR A 181 5.88 9.61 17.00
C THR A 181 5.85 8.20 17.56
N ILE A 182 5.88 7.19 16.68
CA ILE A 182 5.80 5.78 17.07
C ILE A 182 7.19 5.18 17.17
N LYS A 183 7.52 4.61 18.33
CA LYS A 183 8.82 3.94 18.54
C LYS A 183 9.04 2.81 17.52
N PRO A 184 10.25 2.64 16.98
CA PRO A 184 10.53 1.62 15.95
C PRO A 184 10.07 0.22 16.36
N GLU A 185 10.27 -0.19 17.63
CA GLU A 185 9.95 -1.51 18.16
C GLU A 185 8.45 -1.78 18.22
N ARG A 186 7.62 -0.73 18.38
CA ARG A 186 6.14 -0.82 18.44
C ARG A 186 5.46 -0.51 17.12
N ARG A 187 6.20 0.02 16.13
CA ARG A 187 5.64 0.54 14.88
C ARG A 187 4.89 -0.53 14.09
N GLY A 188 5.46 -1.73 13.97
CA GLY A 188 4.83 -2.85 13.28
C GLY A 188 3.50 -3.25 13.92
N LYS A 189 3.47 -3.41 15.25
CA LYS A 189 2.26 -3.75 16.01
C LYS A 189 1.18 -2.66 15.88
N TYR A 190 1.57 -1.39 16.00
CA TYR A 190 0.66 -0.25 15.86
C TYR A 190 0.06 -0.18 14.45
N LEU A 191 0.90 -0.22 13.40
CA LEU A 191 0.43 -0.14 12.01
C LEU A 191 -0.46 -1.33 11.65
N GLY A 192 -0.13 -2.53 12.13
CA GLY A 192 -0.96 -3.72 11.94
C GLY A 192 -2.36 -3.55 12.53
N LEU A 193 -2.45 -3.13 13.80
CA LEU A 193 -3.72 -2.92 14.48
C LEU A 193 -4.52 -1.76 13.84
N ARG A 194 -3.86 -0.63 13.55
CA ARG A 194 -4.47 0.49 12.85
C ARG A 194 -5.04 0.07 11.49
N ASN A 195 -4.25 -0.61 10.68
CA ASN A 195 -4.68 -1.05 9.36
C ASN A 195 -5.84 -2.04 9.42
N PHE A 196 -5.90 -2.91 10.43
CA PHE A 196 -7.05 -3.76 10.66
C PHE A 196 -8.34 -2.94 10.85
N PHE A 197 -8.33 -1.95 11.75
CA PHE A 197 -9.51 -1.10 11.99
C PHE A 197 -9.87 -0.24 10.78
N VAL A 198 -8.88 0.31 10.07
CA VAL A 198 -9.08 1.09 8.85
C VAL A 198 -9.71 0.22 7.76
N SER A 199 -9.23 -1.01 7.57
CA SER A 199 -9.81 -1.94 6.60
C SER A 199 -11.24 -2.32 6.95
N LEU A 200 -11.50 -2.62 8.23
CA LEU A 200 -12.86 -2.91 8.70
C LEU A 200 -13.81 -1.72 8.45
N ALA A 201 -13.38 -0.50 8.79
CA ALA A 201 -14.16 0.71 8.53
C ALA A 201 -14.40 0.92 7.02
N THR A 202 -13.41 0.63 6.17
CA THR A 202 -13.56 0.70 4.71
C THR A 202 -14.62 -0.30 4.24
N LEU A 203 -14.56 -1.56 4.67
CA LEU A 203 -15.52 -2.59 4.25
C LEU A 203 -16.95 -2.25 4.70
N VAL A 204 -17.12 -1.85 5.96
CA VAL A 204 -18.44 -1.46 6.49
C VAL A 204 -18.98 -0.25 5.75
N SER A 205 -18.17 0.79 5.57
CA SER A 205 -18.59 2.01 4.86
C SER A 205 -18.89 1.73 3.39
N PHE A 206 -18.12 0.85 2.74
CA PHE A 206 -18.36 0.47 1.35
C PHE A 206 -19.71 -0.24 1.20
N TYR A 207 -20.00 -1.19 2.08
CA TYR A 207 -21.29 -1.87 2.07
C TYR A 207 -22.46 -0.90 2.31
N LEU A 208 -22.38 -0.05 3.33
CA LEU A 208 -23.41 0.94 3.63
C LEU A 208 -23.63 1.93 2.48
N PHE A 209 -22.55 2.41 1.86
CA PHE A 209 -22.64 3.32 0.73
C PHE A 209 -23.23 2.64 -0.51
N SER A 210 -22.92 1.36 -0.75
CA SER A 210 -23.52 0.63 -1.86
C SER A 210 -25.05 0.50 -1.68
N LEU A 211 -25.51 0.22 -0.45
CA LEU A 211 -26.93 0.21 -0.14
C LEU A 211 -27.61 1.58 -0.38
N ILE A 212 -26.95 2.67 0.01
CA ILE A 212 -27.47 4.03 -0.24
C ILE A 212 -27.55 4.30 -1.74
N VAL A 213 -26.50 3.94 -2.50
CA VAL A 213 -26.44 4.21 -3.95
C VAL A 213 -27.56 3.46 -4.69
N ASP A 214 -27.88 2.23 -4.30
CA ASP A 214 -28.85 1.41 -5.00
C ASP A 214 -30.31 1.69 -4.55
N ASN A 215 -30.55 1.99 -3.26
CA ASN A 215 -31.90 2.09 -2.71
C ASN A 215 -32.44 3.54 -2.60
N VAL A 216 -31.56 4.55 -2.66
CA VAL A 216 -31.99 5.95 -2.59
C VAL A 216 -32.05 6.54 -3.99
N LYS A 217 -33.12 7.28 -4.27
CA LYS A 217 -33.35 7.91 -5.59
C LYS A 217 -32.23 8.89 -5.95
N ARG A 218 -31.74 8.82 -7.20
CA ARG A 218 -30.80 9.81 -7.76
C ARG A 218 -31.44 11.20 -7.83
N PRO A 219 -30.72 12.29 -7.52
CA PRO A 219 -29.31 12.41 -7.13
C PRO A 219 -29.07 12.34 -5.61
N TYR A 220 -30.11 12.18 -4.79
CA TYR A 220 -30.02 12.20 -3.33
C TYR A 220 -29.10 11.10 -2.77
N ASN A 221 -29.00 9.96 -3.45
CA ASN A 221 -28.09 8.88 -3.09
C ASN A 221 -26.62 9.37 -3.08
N TYR A 222 -26.18 10.02 -4.15
CA TYR A 222 -24.80 10.55 -4.22
C TYR A 222 -24.59 11.72 -3.27
N MET A 223 -25.59 12.56 -3.08
CA MET A 223 -25.55 13.64 -2.09
C MET A 223 -25.32 13.08 -0.68
N LEU A 224 -26.07 12.06 -0.26
CA LEU A 224 -25.94 11.45 1.06
C LEU A 224 -24.55 10.82 1.25
N VAL A 225 -24.07 10.07 0.27
CA VAL A 225 -22.75 9.43 0.32
C VAL A 225 -21.63 10.47 0.45
N ILE A 226 -21.68 11.57 -0.32
CA ILE A 226 -20.73 12.66 -0.24
C ILE A 226 -20.80 13.35 1.12
N ILE A 227 -22.00 13.70 1.62
CA ILE A 227 -22.15 14.38 2.91
C ILE A 227 -21.63 13.51 4.04
N VAL A 228 -21.98 12.22 4.10
CA VAL A 228 -21.49 11.31 5.14
C VAL A 228 -19.95 11.18 5.09
N ALA A 229 -19.37 11.08 3.89
CA ALA A 229 -17.92 11.05 3.73
C ALA A 229 -17.26 12.38 4.18
N MET A 230 -17.90 13.53 3.97
CA MET A 230 -17.39 14.83 4.41
C MET A 230 -17.50 15.00 5.93
N VAL A 231 -18.61 14.56 6.54
CA VAL A 231 -18.76 14.52 8.00
C VAL A 231 -17.68 13.64 8.63
N ALA A 232 -17.45 12.44 8.09
CA ALA A 232 -16.35 11.58 8.53
C ALA A 232 -14.99 12.27 8.34
N SER A 233 -14.76 12.95 7.21
CA SER A 233 -13.54 13.72 6.97
C SER A 233 -13.33 14.85 7.98
N LEU A 234 -14.40 15.49 8.44
CA LEU A 234 -14.33 16.47 9.51
C LEU A 234 -13.85 15.82 10.83
N PHE A 235 -14.41 14.68 11.21
CA PHE A 235 -13.95 13.93 12.39
C PHE A 235 -12.51 13.46 12.23
N SER A 236 -12.08 13.06 11.03
CA SER A 236 -10.69 12.71 10.73
C SER A 236 -9.74 13.89 11.00
N VAL A 237 -10.08 15.10 10.54
CA VAL A 237 -9.27 16.31 10.79
C VAL A 237 -9.28 16.69 12.27
N VAL A 238 -10.44 16.65 12.93
CA VAL A 238 -10.60 16.98 14.35
C VAL A 238 -9.83 16.01 15.25
N SER A 239 -9.77 14.73 14.91
CA SER A 239 -9.05 13.72 15.69
C SER A 239 -7.54 13.96 15.75
N LEU A 240 -6.99 14.81 14.86
CA LEU A 240 -5.59 15.22 14.91
C LEU A 240 -5.29 16.34 15.92
N LYS A 241 -6.33 17.02 16.47
CA LYS A 241 -6.11 18.11 17.44
C LYS A 241 -5.28 17.71 18.67
N PRO A 242 -5.52 16.55 19.31
CA PRO A 242 -4.75 16.13 20.48
C PRO A 242 -3.34 15.61 20.15
N LEU A 243 -2.97 15.52 18.86
CA LEU A 243 -1.66 15.02 18.45
C LEU A 243 -0.56 15.95 18.95
N GLU A 244 0.38 15.40 19.70
CA GLU A 244 1.59 16.07 20.17
C GLU A 244 2.78 15.57 19.35
N GLU A 245 3.46 16.48 18.66
CA GLU A 245 4.55 16.13 17.75
C GLU A 245 5.89 16.71 18.18
N LYS A 246 6.94 15.94 17.90
CA LYS A 246 8.33 16.39 18.02
C LYS A 246 8.72 17.13 16.73
N ARG A 247 9.70 18.02 16.84
CA ARG A 247 10.27 18.72 15.67
C ARG A 247 10.80 17.70 14.66
N ALA A 248 10.48 17.88 13.38
CA ALA A 248 10.90 16.99 12.32
C ALA A 248 12.43 16.80 12.32
N ARG A 249 12.86 15.53 12.16
CA ARG A 249 14.25 15.24 11.82
C ARG A 249 14.33 15.18 10.29
N THR A 250 15.13 16.05 9.70
CA THR A 250 15.43 16.03 8.25
C THR A 250 16.22 14.78 7.94
N THR A 251 15.66 13.88 7.15
CA THR A 251 16.35 12.68 6.67
C THR A 251 16.07 12.48 5.20
N GLY A 252 17.09 12.66 4.38
CA GLY A 252 17.09 12.31 2.96
C GLY A 252 17.93 13.29 2.14
N SER A 253 19.09 12.84 1.65
CA SER A 253 19.91 13.62 0.72
C SER A 253 19.55 13.26 -0.71
N LEU A 254 19.39 14.26 -1.58
CA LEU A 254 19.27 14.06 -3.03
C LEU A 254 20.50 13.33 -3.64
N ASN A 255 21.63 13.33 -2.92
CA ASN A 255 22.82 12.57 -3.31
C ASN A 255 22.59 11.06 -3.36
N ASP A 256 21.62 10.54 -2.59
CA ASP A 256 21.27 9.12 -2.57
C ASP A 256 20.61 8.68 -3.88
N LEU A 257 20.01 9.60 -4.66
CA LEU A 257 19.41 9.28 -5.95
C LEU A 257 20.45 8.69 -6.91
N ARG A 258 21.69 9.24 -6.91
CA ARG A 258 22.79 8.72 -7.73
C ARG A 258 23.20 7.29 -7.31
N LEU A 259 23.09 6.97 -6.04
CA LEU A 259 23.36 5.61 -5.53
C LEU A 259 22.34 4.63 -6.07
N VAL A 260 21.05 4.96 -5.98
CA VAL A 260 19.94 4.11 -6.45
C VAL A 260 20.04 3.86 -7.96
N THR A 261 20.32 4.90 -8.75
CA THR A 261 20.40 4.75 -10.23
C THR A 261 21.59 3.90 -10.69
N LYS A 262 22.63 3.76 -9.86
CA LYS A 262 23.80 2.88 -10.14
C LYS A 262 23.53 1.42 -9.76
N ASP A 263 22.56 1.15 -8.89
CA ASP A 263 22.20 -0.21 -8.50
C ASP A 263 21.43 -0.91 -9.63
N LYS A 264 22.16 -1.68 -10.42
CA LYS A 264 21.61 -2.34 -11.62
C LYS A 264 20.51 -3.34 -11.30
N ASN A 265 20.62 -4.06 -10.17
CA ASN A 265 19.61 -5.04 -9.78
C ASN A 265 18.32 -4.36 -9.33
N PHE A 266 18.44 -3.32 -8.50
CA PHE A 266 17.30 -2.54 -8.05
C PHE A 266 16.60 -1.82 -9.22
N MET A 267 17.37 -1.27 -10.16
CA MET A 267 16.80 -0.63 -11.36
C MET A 267 16.11 -1.62 -12.30
N ARG A 268 16.53 -2.90 -12.34
CA ARG A 268 15.75 -3.94 -13.04
C ARG A 268 14.39 -4.16 -12.38
N LEU A 269 14.35 -4.23 -11.05
CA LEU A 269 13.11 -4.33 -10.29
C LEU A 269 12.19 -3.12 -10.56
N CYS A 270 12.73 -1.91 -10.50
CA CYS A 270 11.99 -0.68 -10.80
C CYS A 270 11.39 -0.66 -12.22
N LYS A 271 12.16 -1.09 -13.22
CA LYS A 271 11.68 -1.21 -14.61
C LYS A 271 10.58 -2.26 -14.76
N ALA A 272 10.74 -3.41 -14.12
CA ALA A 272 9.72 -4.45 -14.10
C ALA A 272 8.43 -3.94 -13.43
N TYR A 273 8.55 -3.20 -12.33
CA TYR A 273 7.43 -2.61 -11.61
C TYR A 273 6.73 -1.50 -12.41
N PHE A 274 7.49 -0.69 -13.16
CA PHE A 274 6.93 0.27 -14.12
C PHE A 274 6.04 -0.43 -15.15
N VAL A 275 6.57 -1.47 -15.82
CA VAL A 275 5.82 -2.22 -16.85
C VAL A 275 4.59 -2.91 -16.25
N TRP A 276 4.71 -3.47 -15.06
CA TRP A 276 3.60 -4.10 -14.35
C TRP A 276 2.46 -3.11 -14.07
N ASN A 277 2.76 -1.95 -13.50
CA ASN A 277 1.75 -0.94 -13.23
C ASN A 277 1.14 -0.36 -14.52
N PHE A 278 1.96 -0.19 -15.55
CA PHE A 278 1.48 0.22 -16.87
C PHE A 278 0.44 -0.75 -17.40
N VAL A 279 0.74 -2.06 -17.40
CA VAL A 279 -0.17 -3.10 -17.91
C VAL A 279 -1.45 -3.17 -17.10
N ILE A 280 -1.36 -3.18 -15.76
CA ILE A 280 -2.55 -3.27 -14.90
C ILE A 280 -3.46 -2.06 -15.11
N LEU A 281 -2.91 -0.85 -15.14
CA LEU A 281 -3.74 0.35 -15.19
C LEU A 281 -4.30 0.66 -16.58
N ILE A 282 -3.92 -0.10 -17.61
CA ILE A 282 -4.57 -0.05 -18.92
C ILE A 282 -6.06 -0.47 -18.83
N ALA A 283 -6.37 -1.50 -18.05
CA ALA A 283 -7.74 -2.03 -17.99
C ALA A 283 -8.40 -1.87 -16.62
N SER A 284 -7.63 -1.73 -15.53
CA SER A 284 -8.15 -1.73 -14.16
C SER A 284 -9.32 -0.76 -13.90
N PRO A 285 -9.34 0.49 -14.40
CA PRO A 285 -10.48 1.40 -14.18
C PRO A 285 -11.76 0.94 -14.87
N PHE A 286 -11.65 0.09 -15.88
CA PHE A 286 -12.77 -0.27 -16.75
C PHE A 286 -13.51 -1.53 -16.29
N PHE A 287 -12.99 -2.27 -15.31
CA PHE A 287 -13.76 -3.34 -14.66
C PHE A 287 -15.02 -2.80 -14.01
N ALA A 288 -14.90 -1.77 -13.17
CA ALA A 288 -16.04 -1.13 -12.54
C ALA A 288 -16.95 -0.44 -13.56
N TYR A 289 -16.37 0.16 -14.61
CA TYR A 289 -17.13 0.75 -15.71
C TYR A 289 -17.99 -0.31 -16.41
N HIS A 290 -17.41 -1.45 -16.76
CA HIS A 290 -18.11 -2.57 -17.42
C HIS A 290 -19.27 -3.10 -16.57
N GLN A 291 -19.06 -3.30 -15.27
CA GLN A 291 -20.11 -3.75 -14.35
C GLN A 291 -21.28 -2.77 -14.26
N LEU A 292 -20.96 -1.46 -14.17
CA LEU A 292 -21.99 -0.42 -13.94
C LEU A 292 -22.68 0.05 -15.23
N ASN A 293 -21.94 0.13 -16.33
CA ASN A 293 -22.41 0.73 -17.57
C ASN A 293 -22.88 -0.30 -18.60
N ASN A 294 -22.17 -1.43 -18.73
CA ASN A 294 -22.48 -2.44 -19.74
C ASN A 294 -23.41 -3.53 -19.21
N ILE A 295 -23.15 -4.01 -17.98
CA ILE A 295 -23.96 -5.06 -17.33
C ILE A 295 -25.06 -4.46 -16.44
N GLU A 296 -24.96 -3.17 -16.08
CA GLU A 296 -25.90 -2.44 -15.21
C GLU A 296 -26.10 -3.10 -13.84
N LEU A 297 -25.03 -3.70 -13.28
CA LEU A 297 -25.09 -4.36 -11.98
C LEU A 297 -25.32 -3.35 -10.86
N PRO A 298 -26.18 -3.67 -9.88
CA PRO A 298 -26.28 -2.91 -8.65
C PRO A 298 -24.94 -2.86 -7.90
N VAL A 299 -24.59 -1.68 -7.36
CA VAL A 299 -23.33 -1.45 -6.64
C VAL A 299 -23.21 -2.39 -5.43
N THR A 300 -24.33 -2.78 -4.84
CA THR A 300 -24.38 -3.71 -3.69
C THR A 300 -23.80 -5.07 -4.06
N TYR A 301 -24.13 -5.64 -5.23
CA TYR A 301 -23.53 -6.93 -5.65
C TYR A 301 -22.04 -6.80 -5.89
N ILE A 302 -21.58 -5.71 -6.50
CA ILE A 302 -20.16 -5.43 -6.71
C ILE A 302 -19.44 -5.30 -5.36
N SER A 303 -20.08 -4.68 -4.36
CA SER A 303 -19.51 -4.58 -3.01
C SER A 303 -19.35 -5.95 -2.33
N TYR A 304 -20.28 -6.89 -2.52
CA TYR A 304 -20.16 -8.26 -1.97
C TYR A 304 -18.91 -8.98 -2.49
N SER A 305 -18.66 -8.92 -3.79
CA SER A 305 -17.47 -9.52 -4.39
C SER A 305 -16.18 -8.89 -3.85
N SER A 306 -16.13 -7.55 -3.79
CA SER A 306 -14.97 -6.82 -3.28
C SER A 306 -14.70 -7.08 -1.79
N ILE A 307 -15.76 -7.21 -0.98
CA ILE A 307 -15.66 -7.56 0.45
C ILE A 307 -15.14 -9.00 0.59
N ALA A 308 -15.69 -9.94 -0.20
CA ALA A 308 -15.23 -11.33 -0.19
C ALA A 308 -13.76 -11.45 -0.57
N ALA A 309 -13.32 -10.75 -1.64
CA ALA A 309 -11.92 -10.67 -2.03
C ALA A 309 -11.02 -10.11 -0.91
N SER A 310 -11.49 -9.05 -0.23
CA SER A 310 -10.74 -8.43 0.87
C SER A 310 -10.59 -9.36 2.08
N LEU A 311 -11.66 -10.08 2.44
CA LEU A 311 -11.62 -11.07 3.54
C LEU A 311 -10.68 -12.23 3.21
N LEU A 312 -10.73 -12.73 1.98
CA LEU A 312 -9.77 -13.75 1.51
C LEU A 312 -8.35 -13.22 1.55
N SER A 313 -8.11 -12.00 1.11
CA SER A 313 -6.78 -11.37 1.18
C SER A 313 -6.25 -11.34 2.62
N MET A 314 -7.08 -11.00 3.62
CA MET A 314 -6.66 -10.97 5.03
C MET A 314 -6.17 -12.35 5.51
N ILE A 315 -6.87 -13.42 5.13
CA ILE A 315 -6.47 -14.79 5.46
C ILE A 315 -5.15 -15.14 4.77
N PHE A 316 -5.09 -14.88 3.47
CA PHE A 316 -3.94 -15.27 2.64
C PHE A 316 -2.68 -14.43 2.88
N TYR A 317 -2.78 -13.20 3.41
CA TYR A 317 -1.59 -12.44 3.83
C TYR A 317 -0.73 -13.19 4.84
N THR A 318 -1.36 -13.86 5.80
CA THR A 318 -0.63 -14.66 6.82
C THR A 318 0.05 -15.86 6.19
N LEU A 319 -0.64 -16.55 5.27
CA LEU A 319 -0.09 -17.71 4.55
C LEU A 319 1.09 -17.29 3.65
N TRP A 320 0.89 -16.27 2.81
CA TRP A 320 1.93 -15.77 1.93
C TRP A 320 3.13 -15.20 2.67
N GLY A 321 2.92 -14.60 3.85
CA GLY A 321 4.01 -14.16 4.73
C GLY A 321 4.93 -15.33 5.09
N ARG A 322 4.37 -16.43 5.62
CA ARG A 322 5.13 -17.64 5.97
C ARG A 322 5.83 -18.25 4.76
N LEU A 323 5.12 -18.39 3.64
CA LEU A 323 5.70 -18.92 2.41
C LEU A 323 6.82 -18.02 1.85
N SER A 324 6.70 -16.71 2.04
CA SER A 324 7.72 -15.73 1.64
C SER A 324 9.00 -15.87 2.46
N ASP A 325 8.88 -16.10 3.76
CA ASP A 325 10.03 -16.35 4.64
C ASP A 325 10.72 -17.68 4.31
N GLU A 326 9.92 -18.70 3.95
CA GLU A 326 10.43 -20.06 3.67
C GLU A 326 10.99 -20.21 2.27
N PHE A 327 10.31 -19.70 1.23
CA PHE A 327 10.67 -19.91 -0.19
C PHE A 327 11.24 -18.65 -0.88
N GLY A 328 11.20 -17.50 -0.22
CA GLY A 328 11.68 -16.22 -0.72
C GLY A 328 10.59 -15.33 -1.33
N HIS A 329 10.77 -14.03 -1.19
CA HIS A 329 9.81 -13.00 -1.60
C HIS A 329 9.53 -13.01 -3.11
N LYS A 330 10.55 -13.27 -3.93
CA LYS A 330 10.43 -13.36 -5.38
C LYS A 330 9.57 -14.57 -5.82
N SER A 331 9.67 -15.70 -5.13
CA SER A 331 8.88 -16.90 -5.42
C SER A 331 7.39 -16.63 -5.21
N VAL A 332 7.04 -16.02 -4.08
CA VAL A 332 5.66 -15.62 -3.75
C VAL A 332 5.14 -14.58 -4.75
N LEU A 333 5.98 -13.60 -5.15
CA LEU A 333 5.60 -12.61 -6.16
C LEU A 333 5.20 -13.29 -7.49
N ILE A 334 6.03 -14.18 -8.00
CA ILE A 334 5.78 -14.84 -9.29
C ILE A 334 4.49 -15.67 -9.25
N VAL A 335 4.26 -16.40 -8.15
CA VAL A 335 3.01 -17.17 -7.97
C VAL A 335 1.81 -16.22 -7.89
N GLY A 336 1.88 -15.19 -7.07
CA GLY A 336 0.82 -14.19 -6.96
C GLY A 336 0.50 -13.53 -8.29
N MET A 337 1.52 -13.10 -9.04
CA MET A 337 1.36 -12.53 -10.38
C MET A 337 0.71 -13.50 -11.34
N SER A 338 1.07 -14.78 -11.30
CA SER A 338 0.46 -15.81 -12.15
C SER A 338 -1.03 -15.95 -11.86
N ILE A 339 -1.44 -15.97 -10.58
CA ILE A 339 -2.85 -16.03 -10.18
C ILE A 339 -3.60 -14.76 -10.63
N VAL A 340 -3.07 -13.57 -10.34
CA VAL A 340 -3.71 -12.29 -10.69
C VAL A 340 -3.79 -12.09 -12.20
N SER A 341 -2.88 -12.69 -12.97
CA SER A 341 -2.93 -12.62 -14.44
C SER A 341 -4.09 -13.39 -15.05
N ILE A 342 -4.64 -14.40 -14.33
CA ILE A 342 -5.84 -15.11 -14.78
C ILE A 342 -7.10 -14.25 -14.61
N THR A 343 -7.11 -13.39 -13.59
CA THR A 343 -8.31 -12.62 -13.20
C THR A 343 -8.97 -11.89 -14.37
N PRO A 344 -8.26 -11.09 -15.22
CA PRO A 344 -8.93 -10.40 -16.32
C PRO A 344 -9.51 -11.35 -17.37
N ALA A 345 -8.94 -12.54 -17.56
CA ALA A 345 -9.47 -13.54 -18.49
C ALA A 345 -10.83 -14.12 -18.01
N VAL A 346 -11.03 -14.24 -16.69
CA VAL A 346 -12.33 -14.69 -16.14
C VAL A 346 -13.44 -13.71 -16.47
N TRP A 347 -13.13 -12.44 -16.72
CA TRP A 347 -14.12 -11.41 -17.06
C TRP A 347 -14.77 -11.59 -18.43
N ILE A 348 -14.28 -12.57 -19.24
CA ILE A 348 -15.02 -12.99 -20.44
C ILE A 348 -16.42 -13.55 -20.09
N LEU A 349 -16.57 -14.08 -18.87
CA LEU A 349 -17.83 -14.60 -18.34
C LEU A 349 -18.73 -13.51 -17.75
N MET A 350 -18.25 -12.24 -17.67
CA MET A 350 -19.00 -11.13 -17.09
C MET A 350 -20.01 -10.58 -18.10
N ASN A 351 -21.15 -11.23 -18.20
CA ASN A 351 -22.29 -10.84 -19.02
C ASN A 351 -23.58 -10.88 -18.18
N GLU A 352 -24.72 -10.53 -18.78
CA GLU A 352 -26.00 -10.39 -18.07
C GLU A 352 -26.47 -11.72 -17.44
N ARG A 353 -26.04 -12.87 -17.97
CA ARG A 353 -26.46 -14.19 -17.51
C ARG A 353 -25.52 -14.77 -16.45
N ASP A 354 -24.20 -14.69 -16.68
CA ASP A 354 -23.20 -15.47 -15.95
C ASP A 354 -22.33 -14.62 -14.98
N TRP A 355 -22.69 -13.34 -14.77
CA TRP A 355 -21.93 -12.40 -13.94
C TRP A 355 -21.64 -12.91 -12.52
N ILE A 356 -22.54 -13.73 -11.93
CA ILE A 356 -22.34 -14.28 -10.58
C ILE A 356 -21.11 -15.19 -10.54
N LEU A 357 -20.96 -16.10 -11.52
CA LEU A 357 -19.82 -17.00 -11.60
C LEU A 357 -18.51 -16.21 -11.80
N ALA A 358 -18.54 -15.21 -12.70
CA ALA A 358 -17.40 -14.34 -12.94
C ALA A 358 -16.97 -13.60 -11.66
N MET A 359 -17.91 -13.06 -10.89
CA MET A 359 -17.64 -12.34 -9.64
C MET A 359 -17.10 -13.26 -8.54
N ILE A 360 -17.59 -14.49 -8.42
CA ILE A 360 -17.06 -15.46 -7.44
C ILE A 360 -15.63 -15.82 -7.79
N LEU A 361 -15.36 -16.16 -9.06
CA LEU A 361 -14.00 -16.49 -9.52
C LEU A 361 -13.04 -15.31 -9.37
N ASP A 362 -13.49 -14.10 -9.74
CA ASP A 362 -12.73 -12.86 -9.55
C ASP A 362 -12.39 -12.65 -8.07
N ALA A 363 -13.37 -12.75 -7.17
CA ALA A 363 -13.16 -12.55 -5.74
C ALA A 363 -12.11 -13.53 -5.17
N ILE A 364 -12.16 -14.79 -5.58
CA ILE A 364 -11.21 -15.81 -5.13
C ILE A 364 -9.81 -15.52 -5.67
N LEU A 365 -9.67 -15.35 -6.99
CA LEU A 365 -8.37 -15.14 -7.64
C LEU A 365 -7.75 -13.81 -7.20
N SER A 366 -8.54 -12.74 -7.13
CA SER A 366 -8.09 -11.42 -6.68
C SER A 366 -7.72 -11.45 -5.20
N GLY A 367 -8.54 -12.05 -4.34
CA GLY A 367 -8.27 -12.13 -2.91
C GLY A 367 -6.97 -12.88 -2.59
N VAL A 368 -6.78 -14.03 -3.22
CA VAL A 368 -5.57 -14.86 -3.04
C VAL A 368 -4.35 -14.22 -3.69
N GLY A 369 -4.47 -13.83 -4.95
CA GLY A 369 -3.32 -13.40 -5.75
C GLY A 369 -2.80 -12.01 -5.35
N TRP A 370 -3.70 -11.03 -5.13
CA TRP A 370 -3.27 -9.69 -4.71
C TRP A 370 -2.66 -9.67 -3.31
N ALA A 371 -3.06 -10.57 -2.41
CA ALA A 371 -2.38 -10.71 -1.12
C ALA A 371 -0.89 -11.05 -1.27
N ALA A 372 -0.55 -11.99 -2.18
CA ALA A 372 0.83 -12.34 -2.49
C ALA A 372 1.60 -11.18 -3.15
N VAL A 373 0.99 -10.55 -4.17
CA VAL A 373 1.62 -9.47 -4.95
C VAL A 373 1.88 -8.24 -4.07
N ASN A 374 0.89 -7.81 -3.28
CA ASN A 374 1.03 -6.64 -2.42
C ASN A 374 2.07 -6.86 -1.31
N LEU A 375 2.10 -8.05 -0.70
CA LEU A 375 3.13 -8.41 0.27
C LEU A 375 4.53 -8.32 -0.35
N ALA A 376 4.69 -8.94 -1.51
CA ALA A 376 5.99 -9.03 -2.18
C ALA A 376 6.48 -7.66 -2.70
N PHE A 377 5.60 -6.75 -3.12
CA PHE A 377 5.98 -5.40 -3.52
C PHE A 377 6.40 -4.49 -2.36
N VAL A 378 6.14 -4.90 -1.12
CA VAL A 378 6.72 -4.25 0.07
C VAL A 378 8.06 -4.88 0.44
N THR A 379 8.16 -6.22 0.40
CA THR A 379 9.32 -6.95 0.93
C THR A 379 10.46 -7.10 -0.07
N LEU A 380 10.17 -7.34 -1.35
CA LEU A 380 11.19 -7.51 -2.39
C LEU A 380 12.04 -6.25 -2.64
N PRO A 381 11.50 -5.02 -2.66
CA PRO A 381 12.31 -3.80 -2.75
C PRO A 381 13.27 -3.64 -1.58
N LEU A 382 12.85 -4.01 -0.36
CA LEU A 382 13.72 -4.00 0.83
C LEU A 382 14.86 -5.01 0.72
N GLU A 383 14.59 -6.18 0.14
CA GLU A 383 15.61 -7.22 -0.10
C GLU A 383 16.58 -6.83 -1.22
N ALA A 384 16.06 -6.23 -2.29
CA ALA A 384 16.82 -5.91 -3.51
C ALA A 384 17.67 -4.64 -3.38
N ALA A 385 17.35 -3.75 -2.43
CA ALA A 385 18.10 -2.52 -2.19
C ALA A 385 19.48 -2.82 -1.59
N SER A 386 20.53 -2.21 -2.14
CA SER A 386 21.90 -2.34 -1.61
C SER A 386 22.17 -1.45 -0.39
N SER A 387 21.24 -0.57 -0.03
CA SER A 387 21.34 0.36 1.10
C SER A 387 19.96 0.59 1.73
N ASN A 388 19.92 0.90 3.02
CA ASN A 388 18.71 1.23 3.76
C ASN A 388 18.21 2.68 3.52
N SER A 389 18.65 3.36 2.47
CA SER A 389 18.21 4.72 2.16
C SER A 389 16.72 4.74 1.74
N PRO A 390 15.90 5.63 2.31
CA PRO A 390 14.50 5.83 1.89
C PRO A 390 14.35 6.17 0.41
N MET A 391 15.41 6.64 -0.25
CA MET A 391 15.43 6.99 -1.67
C MET A 391 15.13 5.78 -2.57
N TYR A 392 15.47 4.56 -2.14
CA TYR A 392 15.12 3.34 -2.89
C TYR A 392 13.60 3.18 -3.05
N PHE A 393 12.86 3.34 -1.96
CA PHE A 393 11.40 3.30 -2.04
C PHE A 393 10.80 4.46 -2.84
N ALA A 394 11.38 5.64 -2.71
CA ALA A 394 10.93 6.82 -3.47
C ALA A 394 11.05 6.59 -4.98
N VAL A 395 12.20 6.08 -5.46
CA VAL A 395 12.43 5.76 -6.88
C VAL A 395 11.52 4.63 -7.35
N PHE A 396 11.36 3.57 -6.54
CA PHE A 396 10.47 2.45 -6.84
C PHE A 396 9.02 2.93 -7.03
N SER A 397 8.50 3.69 -6.07
CA SER A 397 7.13 4.24 -6.13
C SER A 397 6.95 5.23 -7.28
N ALA A 398 7.94 6.09 -7.55
CA ALA A 398 7.88 7.07 -8.63
C ALA A 398 7.81 6.39 -10.00
N LEU A 399 8.64 5.36 -10.24
CA LEU A 399 8.60 4.63 -11.50
C LEU A 399 7.32 3.81 -11.65
N GLY A 400 6.83 3.16 -10.59
CA GLY A 400 5.52 2.51 -10.60
C GLY A 400 4.38 3.48 -10.87
N GLY A 401 4.42 4.66 -10.24
CA GLY A 401 3.45 5.74 -10.46
C GLY A 401 3.44 6.26 -11.89
N LEU A 402 4.61 6.46 -12.50
CA LEU A 402 4.73 6.85 -13.91
C LEU A 402 4.14 5.78 -14.84
N GLY A 403 4.48 4.49 -14.61
CA GLY A 403 3.93 3.38 -15.38
C GLY A 403 2.40 3.36 -15.31
N GLY A 404 1.85 3.42 -14.10
CA GLY A 404 0.41 3.42 -13.87
C GLY A 404 -0.30 4.64 -14.47
N THR A 405 0.30 5.83 -14.39
CA THR A 405 -0.25 7.06 -14.99
C THR A 405 -0.38 6.92 -16.50
N ILE A 406 0.71 6.52 -17.17
CA ILE A 406 0.71 6.34 -18.61
C ILE A 406 -0.26 5.23 -19.01
N GLY A 407 -0.26 4.10 -18.28
CA GLY A 407 -1.17 2.97 -18.51
C GLY A 407 -2.64 3.39 -18.42
N SER A 408 -3.03 4.13 -17.39
CA SER A 408 -4.41 4.55 -17.17
C SER A 408 -4.91 5.55 -18.23
N ILE A 409 -4.05 6.52 -18.62
CA ILE A 409 -4.41 7.50 -19.67
C ILE A 409 -4.57 6.80 -21.03
N LEU A 410 -3.59 5.97 -21.42
CA LEU A 410 -3.67 5.21 -22.67
C LEU A 410 -4.81 4.21 -22.63
N GLY A 411 -5.02 3.58 -21.46
CA GLY A 411 -6.14 2.68 -21.22
C GLY A 411 -7.49 3.31 -21.51
N GLY A 412 -7.69 4.60 -21.20
CA GLY A 412 -8.90 5.34 -21.51
C GLY A 412 -9.23 5.37 -23.01
N PHE A 413 -8.22 5.65 -23.85
CA PHE A 413 -8.39 5.63 -25.30
C PHE A 413 -8.60 4.22 -25.85
N VAL A 414 -7.83 3.25 -25.33
CA VAL A 414 -7.95 1.84 -25.73
C VAL A 414 -9.31 1.28 -25.32
N ALA A 415 -9.78 1.60 -24.12
CA ALA A 415 -11.10 1.18 -23.64
C ALA A 415 -12.23 1.80 -24.48
N GLN A 416 -12.14 3.08 -24.81
CA GLN A 416 -13.12 3.73 -25.70
C GLN A 416 -13.14 3.05 -27.08
N PHE A 417 -11.98 2.72 -27.63
CA PHE A 417 -11.92 1.99 -28.90
C PHE A 417 -12.59 0.63 -28.80
N PHE A 418 -12.24 -0.18 -27.81
CA PHE A 418 -12.83 -1.52 -27.65
C PHE A 418 -14.31 -1.45 -27.27
N ASN A 419 -14.74 -0.53 -26.44
CA ASN A 419 -16.14 -0.43 -26.00
C ASN A 419 -17.10 -0.06 -27.15
N SER A 420 -16.57 0.35 -28.31
CA SER A 420 -17.38 0.55 -29.53
C SER A 420 -17.76 -0.75 -30.24
N PHE A 421 -17.14 -1.87 -29.88
CA PHE A 421 -17.42 -3.19 -30.45
C PHE A 421 -18.42 -3.96 -29.59
N ASP A 422 -19.29 -4.65 -30.26
CA ASP A 422 -20.36 -5.46 -29.65
C ASP A 422 -20.52 -6.74 -30.46
N PHE A 423 -20.36 -7.89 -29.86
CA PHE A 423 -20.38 -9.17 -30.55
C PHE A 423 -21.35 -10.14 -29.90
N HIS A 424 -22.11 -10.84 -30.72
CA HIS A 424 -22.99 -11.91 -30.30
C HIS A 424 -22.53 -13.24 -30.93
N ILE A 425 -22.23 -14.24 -30.10
CA ILE A 425 -21.93 -15.60 -30.55
C ILE A 425 -23.01 -16.54 -30.02
N GLY A 426 -24.02 -16.77 -30.87
CA GLY A 426 -25.23 -17.46 -30.45
C GLY A 426 -26.01 -16.65 -29.40
N THR A 427 -26.18 -17.22 -28.22
CA THR A 427 -26.81 -16.57 -27.07
C THR A 427 -25.82 -15.85 -26.13
N PHE A 428 -24.54 -15.89 -26.44
CA PHE A 428 -23.50 -15.31 -25.60
C PHE A 428 -23.14 -13.91 -26.13
N HIS A 429 -23.28 -12.93 -25.27
CA HIS A 429 -22.96 -11.53 -25.56
C HIS A 429 -21.53 -11.24 -25.08
N ILE A 430 -20.67 -10.75 -25.97
CA ILE A 430 -19.29 -10.35 -25.70
C ILE A 430 -19.17 -8.85 -25.93
N TYR A 431 -18.97 -8.13 -24.85
CA TYR A 431 -18.67 -6.70 -24.90
C TYR A 431 -17.20 -6.46 -25.30
N GLY A 432 -16.93 -5.42 -26.07
CA GLY A 432 -15.58 -5.13 -26.52
C GLY A 432 -14.58 -4.92 -25.38
N LEU A 433 -14.98 -4.40 -24.21
CA LEU A 433 -14.12 -4.29 -23.04
C LEU A 433 -13.57 -5.64 -22.54
N GLN A 434 -14.33 -6.73 -22.74
CA GLN A 434 -13.85 -8.08 -22.36
C GLN A 434 -12.66 -8.51 -23.21
N ILE A 435 -12.56 -8.05 -24.46
CA ILE A 435 -11.38 -8.27 -25.32
C ILE A 435 -10.17 -7.52 -24.73
N LEU A 436 -10.36 -6.29 -24.27
CA LEU A 436 -9.31 -5.55 -23.57
C LEU A 436 -8.82 -6.29 -22.31
N PHE A 437 -9.74 -6.87 -21.54
CA PHE A 437 -9.40 -7.66 -20.34
C PHE A 437 -8.62 -8.93 -20.70
N LEU A 438 -8.96 -9.63 -21.80
CA LEU A 438 -8.17 -10.77 -22.28
C LEU A 438 -6.75 -10.34 -22.70
N ILE A 439 -6.62 -9.22 -23.40
CA ILE A 439 -5.31 -8.68 -23.79
C ILE A 439 -4.51 -8.34 -22.53
N GLU A 440 -5.12 -7.69 -21.55
CA GLU A 440 -4.47 -7.37 -20.28
C GLU A 440 -3.99 -8.64 -19.55
N SER A 441 -4.80 -9.70 -19.52
CA SER A 441 -4.41 -11.00 -18.95
C SER A 441 -3.11 -11.52 -19.56
N VAL A 442 -3.02 -11.53 -20.89
CA VAL A 442 -1.81 -11.95 -21.62
C VAL A 442 -0.62 -11.02 -21.30
N LEU A 443 -0.84 -9.72 -21.35
CA LEU A 443 0.21 -8.73 -21.03
C LEU A 443 0.71 -8.89 -19.60
N ARG A 444 -0.15 -9.18 -18.61
CA ARG A 444 0.27 -9.46 -17.23
C ARG A 444 1.21 -10.66 -17.18
N TYR A 445 0.89 -11.78 -17.86
CA TYR A 445 1.80 -12.92 -17.95
C TYR A 445 3.14 -12.57 -18.58
N MET A 446 3.15 -11.73 -19.62
CA MET A 446 4.38 -11.29 -20.30
C MET A 446 5.28 -10.43 -19.40
N THR A 447 4.78 -9.87 -18.30
CA THR A 447 5.61 -9.13 -17.33
C THR A 447 6.37 -10.04 -16.36
N ILE A 448 5.89 -11.25 -16.09
CA ILE A 448 6.48 -12.18 -15.12
C ILE A 448 7.97 -12.45 -15.37
N PRO A 449 8.42 -12.71 -16.61
CA PRO A 449 9.84 -12.89 -16.92
C PRO A 449 10.73 -11.69 -16.55
N LEU A 450 10.18 -10.47 -16.50
CA LEU A 450 10.94 -9.30 -16.09
C LEU A 450 11.33 -9.40 -14.62
N PHE A 451 10.42 -9.85 -13.76
CA PHE A 451 10.69 -10.07 -12.34
C PHE A 451 11.56 -11.32 -12.11
N ALA A 452 11.44 -12.33 -12.94
CA ALA A 452 12.29 -13.51 -12.87
C ALA A 452 13.79 -13.15 -13.04
N ARG A 453 14.12 -12.10 -13.79
CA ARG A 453 15.49 -11.59 -14.01
C ARG A 453 16.06 -10.78 -12.84
N VAL A 454 15.25 -10.41 -11.84
CA VAL A 454 15.70 -9.70 -10.64
C VAL A 454 16.43 -10.69 -9.73
N SER A 455 17.61 -10.35 -9.26
CA SER A 455 18.33 -11.18 -8.29
C SER A 455 17.71 -11.00 -6.90
N SER A 456 17.47 -12.09 -6.19
CA SER A 456 16.99 -12.13 -4.81
C SER A 456 17.85 -13.06 -3.98
N LYS A 457 17.90 -12.84 -2.67
CA LYS A 457 18.72 -13.64 -1.73
C LYS A 457 18.26 -15.10 -1.66
N LYS A 458 16.94 -15.31 -1.81
CA LYS A 458 16.33 -16.62 -1.77
C LYS A 458 15.30 -16.73 -2.90
N TYR A 459 15.41 -17.77 -3.70
CA TYR A 459 14.47 -18.06 -4.78
C TYR A 459 14.30 -19.54 -4.96
N VAL A 460 13.07 -19.98 -4.93
CA VAL A 460 12.65 -21.35 -5.27
C VAL A 460 11.64 -21.25 -6.41
N SER A 461 11.75 -22.14 -7.40
CA SER A 461 10.83 -22.10 -8.53
C SER A 461 9.38 -22.31 -8.05
N PRO A 462 8.37 -21.66 -8.66
CA PRO A 462 6.95 -21.85 -8.31
C PRO A 462 6.54 -23.33 -8.30
N ALA A 463 7.00 -24.11 -9.27
CA ALA A 463 6.71 -25.53 -9.34
C ALA A 463 7.24 -26.29 -8.12
N THR A 464 8.48 -26.05 -7.72
CA THR A 464 9.09 -26.65 -6.52
C THR A 464 8.38 -26.19 -5.24
N MET A 465 7.99 -24.91 -5.16
CA MET A 465 7.22 -24.39 -4.03
C MET A 465 5.89 -25.13 -3.88
N PHE A 466 5.10 -25.29 -4.95
CA PHE A 466 3.83 -26.03 -4.92
C PHE A 466 4.03 -27.50 -4.56
N THR A 467 5.04 -28.16 -5.14
CA THR A 467 5.35 -29.56 -4.83
C THR A 467 5.65 -29.73 -3.34
N ASN A 468 6.43 -28.83 -2.75
CA ASN A 468 6.75 -28.87 -1.31
C ASN A 468 5.51 -28.64 -0.45
N VAL A 469 4.69 -27.62 -0.77
CA VAL A 469 3.43 -27.35 -0.04
C VAL A 469 2.49 -28.57 -0.11
N ILE A 470 2.29 -29.17 -1.28
CA ILE A 470 1.46 -30.35 -1.45
C ILE A 470 2.03 -31.55 -0.69
N SER A 471 3.35 -31.76 -0.69
CA SER A 471 4.00 -32.85 0.02
C SER A 471 3.82 -32.74 1.53
N VAL A 472 3.87 -31.52 2.07
CA VAL A 472 3.60 -31.24 3.50
C VAL A 472 2.13 -31.51 3.82
N LEU A 473 1.18 -31.00 3.01
CA LEU A 473 -0.26 -31.19 3.20
C LEU A 473 -0.69 -32.66 3.08
N SER A 474 -0.04 -33.43 2.17
CA SER A 474 -0.32 -34.85 1.96
C SER A 474 0.35 -35.76 2.99
N GLY A 475 1.07 -35.25 3.98
CA GLY A 475 1.79 -36.01 5.00
C GLY A 475 2.99 -36.79 4.45
N ARG A 476 3.38 -36.59 3.18
CA ARG A 476 4.61 -37.15 2.59
C ARG A 476 5.79 -36.35 3.11
N HIS A 477 6.88 -37.05 3.42
CA HIS A 477 8.12 -36.38 3.87
C HIS A 477 8.58 -35.41 2.78
N ALA A 478 8.91 -34.18 3.16
CA ALA A 478 9.38 -33.15 2.25
C ALA A 478 10.50 -33.66 1.36
N MET A 479 10.36 -33.54 0.03
CA MET A 479 11.44 -33.82 -0.89
C MET A 479 12.63 -32.91 -0.54
N ARG A 480 13.81 -33.52 -0.41
CA ARG A 480 15.07 -32.77 -0.31
C ARG A 480 15.15 -31.84 -1.50
N ILE A 481 15.18 -30.54 -1.24
CA ILE A 481 15.50 -29.55 -2.27
C ILE A 481 16.96 -29.79 -2.60
N ASN A 482 17.23 -30.37 -3.76
CA ASN A 482 18.60 -30.61 -4.21
C ASN A 482 19.23 -29.28 -4.59
N GLU A 483 20.33 -29.00 -4.00
CA GLU A 483 21.06 -27.76 -3.95
C GLU A 483 22.03 -27.63 -5.12
N GLU A 484 21.83 -26.60 -5.92
CA GLU A 484 22.99 -25.86 -6.46
C GLU A 484 23.34 -24.63 -5.60
N ASN A 485 22.61 -24.36 -4.53
CA ASN A 485 22.94 -23.34 -3.53
C ASN A 485 22.57 -23.83 -2.12
N ARG A 486 23.54 -24.32 -1.42
CA ARG A 486 23.54 -24.78 -0.03
C ARG A 486 22.61 -24.04 0.92
N THR A 487 21.47 -24.64 1.22
CA THR A 487 20.82 -24.53 2.53
C THR A 487 19.90 -25.74 2.72
N ASP A 488 20.29 -26.65 3.59
CA ASP A 488 19.54 -27.80 4.03
C ASP A 488 18.26 -27.36 4.74
N LEU A 489 17.11 -27.41 4.06
CA LEU A 489 15.80 -27.28 4.67
C LEU A 489 15.24 -28.69 4.89
N ILE A 490 15.55 -29.28 6.03
CA ILE A 490 14.88 -30.48 6.54
C ILE A 490 13.61 -30.01 7.24
N ILE A 491 12.46 -30.11 6.59
CA ILE A 491 11.16 -29.93 7.25
C ILE A 491 10.82 -31.28 7.91
N GLY A 492 11.27 -31.46 9.16
CA GLY A 492 10.90 -32.60 9.98
C GLY A 492 9.47 -32.45 10.56
N ARG A 493 8.86 -33.60 10.94
CA ARG A 493 7.51 -33.71 11.54
C ARG A 493 7.24 -32.71 12.68
N LYS A 494 8.26 -32.24 13.41
CA LYS A 494 8.16 -31.26 14.51
C LYS A 494 7.82 -29.81 14.06
N ARG A 495 7.84 -29.48 12.78
CA ARG A 495 7.47 -28.14 12.26
C ARG A 495 6.02 -28.04 11.78
N ILE A 496 5.33 -29.16 11.57
CA ILE A 496 3.93 -29.17 11.13
C ILE A 496 2.99 -28.58 12.21
N ASP A 497 3.32 -28.80 13.49
CA ASP A 497 2.55 -28.26 14.63
C ASP A 497 2.62 -26.71 14.77
N ARG A 498 3.39 -26.04 13.92
CA ARG A 498 3.49 -24.55 13.86
C ARG A 498 2.70 -23.92 12.71
N TRP A 499 2.01 -24.74 11.91
CA TRP A 499 1.26 -24.24 10.76
C TRP A 499 -0.21 -23.95 11.07
N TRP A 500 -0.70 -24.34 12.28
CA TRP A 500 -2.08 -24.13 12.79
C TRP A 500 -2.09 -23.30 14.05
#